data_d386eafa28083bf16d5e0747ddbbb6b9
#
_entry.id   d386eafa28083bf16d5e0747ddbbb6b9
#
_cell.length_a   1.000
_cell.length_b   1.000
_cell.length_c   1.000
_cell.angle_alpha   90.00
_cell.angle_beta   90.00
_cell.angle_gamma   90.00
#
_symmetry.space_group_name_H-M   'P 1'
#
loop_
_entity.id
_entity.type
_entity.pdbx_description
1 polymer ?
#
loop_
_entity_poly.entity_id
_entity_poly.type
_entity_poly.pdbx_seq_one_letter_code
_entity_poly.pdbx_strand_id
1 'polypeptide(L)'
;MTNDAIIKHIETKNLTEKTMHIHFKQRSTITGLFIRGNDYNELRSKNFWRIVTNANIEQWKKTKDINLTRLFNGMEFTRLSEV
;
A
#
# COMPACT_ATOMS: atom_id res chain seq x y z
N MET A 1 -7.21 6.35 7.67
CA MET A 1 -6.28 7.49 7.44
C MET A 1 -6.74 8.29 6.24
N THR A 2 -6.47 9.59 6.25
CA THR A 2 -6.70 10.42 5.07
C THR A 2 -5.62 10.11 4.03
N ASN A 3 -5.89 10.47 2.76
CA ASN A 3 -4.89 10.29 1.72
C ASN A 3 -3.63 11.14 1.99
N ASP A 4 -3.80 12.37 2.52
CA ASP A 4 -2.66 13.22 2.86
C ASP A 4 -1.74 12.57 3.89
N ALA A 5 -2.31 11.93 4.91
CA ALA A 5 -1.53 11.26 5.93
C ALA A 5 -0.75 10.07 5.36
N ILE A 6 -1.38 9.30 4.47
CA ILE A 6 -0.73 8.17 3.82
C ILE A 6 0.38 8.64 2.89
N ILE A 7 0.10 9.65 2.07
CA ILE A 7 1.08 10.25 1.15
C ILE A 7 2.30 10.73 1.91
N LYS A 8 2.08 11.48 2.99
CA LYS A 8 3.17 11.98 3.82
C LYS A 8 4.02 10.84 4.35
N HIS A 9 3.38 9.76 4.78
CA HIS A 9 4.09 8.62 5.35
C HIS A 9 4.95 7.90 4.30
N ILE A 10 4.37 7.54 3.15
CA ILE A 10 5.07 6.72 2.16
C ILE A 10 5.99 7.52 1.24
N GLU A 11 5.61 8.75 0.86
CA GLU A 11 6.42 9.54 -0.07
C GLU A 11 7.56 10.26 0.62
N THR A 12 7.30 10.87 1.77
CA THR A 12 8.35 11.59 2.51
C THR A 12 9.47 10.65 2.95
N LYS A 13 9.12 9.42 3.35
CA LYS A 13 10.09 8.43 3.82
C LYS A 13 10.56 7.50 2.70
N ASN A 14 10.09 7.72 1.48
CA ASN A 14 10.42 6.90 0.32
C ASN A 14 10.17 5.40 0.58
N LEU A 15 8.96 5.08 1.07
CA LEU A 15 8.60 3.72 1.47
C LEU A 15 7.88 2.92 0.38
N THR A 16 7.75 3.48 -0.83
CA THR A 16 7.17 2.76 -1.96
C THR A 16 7.98 1.50 -2.24
N GLU A 17 7.30 0.37 -2.40
CA GLU A 17 7.91 -0.95 -2.61
C GLU A 17 8.80 -1.42 -1.46
N LYS A 18 8.59 -0.88 -0.27
CA LYS A 18 9.21 -1.40 0.95
C LYS A 18 8.15 -2.10 1.79
N THR A 19 8.53 -3.19 2.43
CA THR A 19 7.61 -3.97 3.25
C THR A 19 7.13 -3.16 4.45
N MET A 20 5.82 -3.12 4.65
CA MET A 20 5.20 -2.36 5.73
C MET A 20 4.09 -3.16 6.40
N HIS A 21 3.83 -2.84 7.65
CA HIS A 21 2.63 -3.31 8.34
C HIS A 21 1.53 -2.28 8.16
N ILE A 22 0.35 -2.74 7.72
CA ILE A 22 -0.81 -1.88 7.49
C ILE A 22 -1.89 -2.30 8.49
N HIS A 23 -2.21 -1.38 9.39
CA HIS A 23 -3.19 -1.64 10.46
C HIS A 23 -4.55 -1.13 10.03
N PHE A 24 -5.58 -1.95 10.25
CA PHE A 24 -6.94 -1.66 9.81
C PHE A 24 -7.89 -1.46 10.99
N LYS A 25 -9.00 -0.76 10.73
CA LYS A 25 -10.03 -0.52 11.75
C LYS A 25 -10.76 -1.79 12.16
N GLN A 26 -11.05 -2.67 11.20
CA GLN A 26 -11.95 -3.80 11.43
C GLN A 26 -11.40 -5.13 10.92
N ARG A 27 -10.12 -5.21 10.64
CA ARG A 27 -9.51 -6.46 10.20
C ARG A 27 -8.08 -6.54 10.71
N SER A 28 -7.52 -7.74 10.64
CA SER A 28 -6.15 -7.99 11.08
C SER A 28 -5.15 -7.18 10.29
N THR A 29 -4.05 -6.81 10.95
CA THR A 29 -2.92 -6.16 10.29
C THR A 29 -2.39 -7.05 9.18
N ILE A 30 -2.11 -6.45 8.03
CA ILE A 30 -1.46 -7.14 6.93
C ILE A 30 -0.06 -6.57 6.70
N THR A 31 0.80 -7.38 6.11
CA THR A 31 2.13 -6.96 5.68
C THR A 31 2.11 -6.88 4.16
N GLY A 32 2.62 -5.80 3.61
CA GLY A 32 2.59 -5.62 2.16
C GLY A 32 3.44 -4.47 1.67
N LEU A 33 3.41 -4.29 0.35
CA LEU A 33 4.14 -3.23 -0.35
C LEU A 33 3.13 -2.28 -1.01
N PHE A 34 3.34 -0.98 -0.84
CA PHE A 34 2.62 0.02 -1.64
C PHE A 34 3.27 0.11 -3.02
N ILE A 35 2.46 0.05 -4.07
CA ILE A 35 2.95 0.00 -5.45
C ILE A 35 2.57 1.27 -6.18
N ARG A 36 3.53 1.85 -6.90
CA ARG A 36 3.28 3.00 -7.79
C ARG A 36 3.10 2.50 -9.22
N GLY A 37 1.84 2.23 -9.58
CA GLY A 37 1.50 1.87 -10.94
C GLY A 37 1.20 3.11 -11.79
N ASN A 38 0.78 2.89 -13.04
CA ASN A 38 0.44 3.98 -13.96
C ASN A 38 -0.70 4.84 -13.46
N ASP A 39 -1.59 4.28 -12.64
CA ASP A 39 -2.78 4.94 -12.11
C ASP A 39 -2.55 5.47 -10.68
N TYR A 40 -1.31 5.50 -10.22
CA TYR A 40 -1.00 5.88 -8.84
C TYR A 40 -1.58 7.25 -8.46
N ASN A 41 -1.39 8.26 -9.32
CA ASN A 41 -1.85 9.62 -9.02
C ASN A 41 -3.37 9.71 -8.95
N GLU A 42 -4.05 8.99 -9.82
CA GLU A 42 -5.51 8.96 -9.82
C GLU A 42 -6.05 8.27 -8.56
N LEU A 43 -5.51 7.09 -8.25
CA LEU A 43 -5.92 6.35 -7.06
C LEU A 43 -5.63 7.13 -5.78
N ARG A 44 -4.46 7.73 -5.71
CA ARG A 44 -4.02 8.54 -4.57
C ARG A 44 -5.03 9.66 -4.26
N SER A 45 -5.52 10.33 -5.30
CA SER A 45 -6.48 11.42 -5.12
C SER A 45 -7.80 10.94 -4.52
N LYS A 46 -8.12 9.68 -4.70
CA LYS A 46 -9.35 9.05 -4.19
C LYS A 46 -9.12 8.26 -2.90
N ASN A 47 -7.91 8.29 -2.38
CA ASN A 47 -7.49 7.52 -1.21
C ASN A 47 -7.58 6.01 -1.42
N PHE A 48 -7.31 5.55 -2.64
CA PHE A 48 -7.18 4.14 -2.96
C PHE A 48 -5.71 3.80 -3.24
N TRP A 49 -5.30 2.62 -2.82
CA TRP A 49 -3.90 2.23 -2.83
C TRP A 49 -3.73 0.82 -3.35
N ARG A 50 -2.80 0.65 -4.30
CA ARG A 50 -2.40 -0.68 -4.76
C ARG A 50 -1.38 -1.24 -3.81
N ILE A 51 -1.67 -2.45 -3.31
CA ILE A 51 -0.81 -3.09 -2.33
C ILE A 51 -0.61 -4.54 -2.75
N VAL A 52 0.64 -5.00 -2.71
CA VAL A 52 0.97 -6.43 -2.85
C VAL A 52 1.08 -6.98 -1.44
N THR A 53 0.19 -7.91 -1.09
CA THR A 53 0.21 -8.51 0.23
C THR A 53 1.32 -9.54 0.35
N ASN A 54 1.67 -9.90 1.59
CA ASN A 54 2.82 -10.74 1.90
C ASN A 54 2.89 -12.04 1.08
N ALA A 55 1.75 -12.66 0.82
CA ALA A 55 1.69 -13.91 0.05
C ALA A 55 2.24 -13.77 -1.38
N ASN A 56 2.20 -12.57 -1.94
CA ASN A 56 2.56 -12.33 -3.35
C ASN A 56 3.82 -11.48 -3.53
N ILE A 57 4.51 -11.12 -2.45
CA ILE A 57 5.67 -10.22 -2.53
C ILE A 57 6.80 -10.82 -3.39
N GLU A 58 7.13 -12.09 -3.20
CA GLU A 58 8.19 -12.73 -3.99
C GLU A 58 7.85 -12.76 -5.46
N GLN A 59 6.62 -13.14 -5.79
CA GLN A 59 6.15 -13.19 -7.17
C GLN A 59 6.19 -11.80 -7.79
N TRP A 60 5.75 -10.78 -7.04
CA TRP A 60 5.82 -9.40 -7.49
C TRP A 60 7.24 -8.97 -7.83
N LYS A 61 8.20 -9.31 -6.98
CA LYS A 61 9.61 -8.93 -7.21
C LYS A 61 10.18 -9.56 -8.48
N LYS A 62 9.69 -10.75 -8.83
CA LYS A 62 10.14 -11.46 -10.03
C LYS A 62 9.48 -10.96 -11.29
N THR A 63 8.18 -10.69 -11.26
CA THR A 63 7.40 -10.46 -12.47
C THR A 63 6.91 -9.03 -12.62
N LYS A 64 6.76 -8.28 -11.52
CA LYS A 64 6.13 -6.94 -11.51
C LYS A 64 4.74 -6.96 -12.14
N ASP A 65 4.02 -8.08 -12.01
CA ASP A 65 2.68 -8.25 -12.57
C ASP A 65 1.66 -7.46 -11.75
N ILE A 66 1.07 -6.45 -12.36
CA ILE A 66 0.09 -5.58 -11.68
C ILE A 66 -1.13 -6.35 -11.18
N ASN A 67 -1.42 -7.51 -11.77
CA ASN A 67 -2.53 -8.35 -11.33
C ASN A 67 -2.31 -8.96 -9.95
N LEU A 68 -1.09 -8.92 -9.44
CA LEU A 68 -0.79 -9.36 -8.07
C LEU A 68 -1.17 -8.32 -7.03
N THR A 69 -1.46 -7.09 -7.45
CA THR A 69 -1.84 -6.02 -6.53
C THR A 69 -3.33 -6.09 -6.22
N ARG A 70 -3.70 -5.58 -5.04
CA ARG A 70 -5.10 -5.41 -4.65
C ARG A 70 -5.31 -3.95 -4.27
N LEU A 71 -6.53 -3.46 -4.53
CA LEU A 71 -6.89 -2.09 -4.15
C LEU A 71 -7.46 -2.07 -2.73
N PHE A 72 -6.96 -1.15 -1.94
CA PHE A 72 -7.44 -0.94 -0.57
C PHE A 72 -7.87 0.51 -0.39
N ASN A 73 -8.94 0.71 0.36
CA ASN A 73 -9.42 2.03 0.72
C ASN A 73 -8.63 2.53 1.94
N GLY A 74 -7.90 3.62 1.77
CA GLY A 74 -7.09 4.19 2.85
C GLY A 74 -7.89 4.62 4.07
N MET A 75 -9.17 4.90 3.92
CA MET A 75 -10.03 5.23 5.07
C MET A 75 -10.18 4.07 6.06
N GLU A 76 -9.92 2.84 5.60
CA GLU A 76 -9.94 1.66 6.46
C GLU A 76 -8.66 1.51 7.30
N PHE A 77 -7.61 2.25 6.98
CA PHE A 77 -6.33 2.17 7.68
C PHE A 77 -6.37 2.98 8.96
N THR A 78 -5.75 2.45 10.04
CA THR A 78 -5.56 3.19 11.27
C THR A 78 -4.13 3.69 11.41
N ARG A 79 -3.16 2.91 10.92
CA ARG A 79 -1.75 3.23 11.06
C ARG A 79 -0.91 2.45 10.06
N LEU A 80 0.20 3.03 9.64
CA LEU A 80 1.23 2.36 8.86
C LEU A 80 2.50 2.31 9.70
N SER A 81 3.20 1.18 9.67
CA SER A 81 4.47 1.06 10.37
C SER A 81 5.46 0.27 9.53
N GLU A 82 6.74 0.58 9.68
CA GLU A 82 7.81 -0.12 8.96
C GLU A 82 8.08 -1.47 9.61
N VAL A 83 8.46 -2.42 8.77
CA VAL A 83 8.87 -3.75 9.25
C VAL A 83 10.26 -3.70 9.83
#